data_79e535cde185a444fc736a7721fc8285
#
_entry.id   79e535cde185a444fc736a7721fc8285
#
_cell.length_a   1.000
_cell.length_b   1.000
_cell.length_c   1.000
_cell.angle_alpha   90.00
_cell.angle_beta   90.00
_cell.angle_gamma   90.00
#
_symmetry.space_group_name_H-M   'P 1'
#
loop_
_entity.id
_entity.type
_entity.pdbx_description
1 polymer ?
#
loop_
_entity_poly.entity_id
_entity_poly.type
_entity_poly.pdbx_seq_one_letter_code
_entity_poly.pdbx_strand_id
1 'polypeptide(L)'
;MHSDSVDKLTRAGLNLIQQALSIFDSDLKLAVCNQRYQELFGLPDALVTPGASFEETIRFLVERGEYGDQPDPDHAVQLRVQTALAFQPHYMERRRPNGRWVSVEGAPLQQGGWVSVYTDITEIKLQEELLR
;
A
#
# COMPACT_ATOMS: atom_id res chain seq x y z
N MET A 1 -5.63 -28.55 4.55
CA MET A 1 -4.26 -28.90 4.87
C MET A 1 -3.27 -28.38 3.84
N HIS A 2 -3.47 -28.71 2.57
CA HIS A 2 -2.63 -28.14 1.51
C HIS A 2 -2.67 -26.63 1.47
N SER A 3 -3.85 -26.03 1.65
CA SER A 3 -3.98 -24.57 1.58
C SER A 3 -3.21 -23.87 2.68
N ASP A 4 -3.17 -24.43 3.90
CA ASP A 4 -2.42 -23.82 5.01
C ASP A 4 -0.92 -23.84 4.74
N SER A 5 -0.39 -24.93 4.19
CA SER A 5 1.04 -25.01 3.84
C SER A 5 1.40 -24.06 2.71
N VAL A 6 0.55 -23.96 1.69
CA VAL A 6 0.74 -23.04 0.57
C VAL A 6 0.69 -21.60 1.07
N ASP A 7 -0.27 -21.27 1.94
CA ASP A 7 -0.40 -19.94 2.51
C ASP A 7 0.84 -19.54 3.31
N LYS A 8 1.38 -20.45 4.11
CA LYS A 8 2.59 -20.20 4.89
C LYS A 8 3.80 -19.95 4.00
N LEU A 9 3.96 -20.76 2.94
CA LEU A 9 5.05 -20.59 1.99
C LEU A 9 4.92 -19.28 1.23
N THR A 10 3.71 -18.92 0.84
CA THR A 10 3.44 -17.66 0.15
C THR A 10 3.82 -16.48 1.03
N ARG A 11 3.40 -16.47 2.30
CA ARG A 11 3.74 -15.41 3.23
C ARG A 11 5.24 -15.31 3.47
N ALA A 12 5.91 -16.48 3.64
CA ALA A 12 7.35 -16.49 3.84
C ALA A 12 8.07 -15.89 2.63
N GLY A 13 7.63 -16.25 1.41
CA GLY A 13 8.21 -15.71 0.19
C GLY A 13 7.98 -14.21 0.06
N LEU A 14 6.76 -13.75 0.36
CA LEU A 14 6.44 -12.33 0.30
C LEU A 14 7.25 -11.51 1.31
N ASN A 15 7.51 -12.09 2.49
CA ASN A 15 8.30 -11.39 3.51
C ASN A 15 9.79 -11.31 3.19
N LEU A 16 10.27 -12.06 2.20
CA LEU A 16 11.64 -11.92 1.72
C LEU A 16 11.81 -10.78 0.71
N ILE A 17 10.71 -10.27 0.18
CA ILE A 17 10.74 -9.14 -0.76
C ILE A 17 11.05 -7.86 0.02
N GLN A 18 12.03 -7.09 -0.46
CA GLN A 18 12.47 -5.86 0.21
C GLN A 18 11.44 -4.74 0.15
N GLN A 19 10.57 -4.78 -0.84
CA GLN A 19 9.53 -3.75 -1.02
C GLN A 19 8.29 -4.13 -0.23
N ALA A 20 7.52 -3.13 0.16
CA ALA A 20 6.20 -3.34 0.75
C ALA A 20 5.22 -3.76 -0.35
N LEU A 21 4.33 -4.68 -0.04
CA LEU A 21 3.39 -5.21 -1.04
C LEU A 21 2.03 -5.46 -0.39
N SER A 22 0.98 -5.04 -1.10
CA SER A 22 -0.39 -5.35 -0.71
C SER A 22 -1.19 -5.80 -1.93
N ILE A 23 -2.07 -6.77 -1.72
CA ILE A 23 -2.99 -7.24 -2.75
C ILE A 23 -4.40 -7.18 -2.17
N PHE A 24 -5.27 -6.41 -2.85
CA PHE A 24 -6.69 -6.31 -2.52
C PHE A 24 -7.50 -7.04 -3.58
N ASP A 25 -8.59 -7.66 -3.18
CA ASP A 25 -9.49 -8.31 -4.14
C ASP A 25 -10.38 -7.27 -4.84
N SER A 26 -11.28 -7.74 -5.72
CA SER A 26 -12.14 -6.84 -6.50
C SER A 26 -13.14 -6.06 -5.64
N ASP A 27 -13.36 -6.49 -4.40
CA ASP A 27 -14.20 -5.76 -3.44
C ASP A 27 -13.39 -4.82 -2.55
N LEU A 28 -12.11 -4.64 -2.87
CA LEU A 28 -11.17 -3.82 -2.10
C LEU A 28 -11.03 -4.31 -0.65
N LYS A 29 -11.00 -5.64 -0.49
CA LYS A 29 -10.66 -6.28 0.77
C LYS A 29 -9.26 -6.86 0.65
N LEU A 30 -8.47 -6.73 1.70
CA LEU A 30 -7.10 -7.23 1.69
C LEU A 30 -7.09 -8.74 1.54
N ALA A 31 -6.38 -9.23 0.51
CA ALA A 31 -6.17 -10.65 0.31
C ALA A 31 -4.87 -11.10 0.99
N VAL A 32 -3.79 -10.38 0.76
CA VAL A 32 -2.48 -10.69 1.34
C VAL A 32 -1.60 -9.44 1.31
N CYS A 33 -0.69 -9.33 2.26
CA CYS A 33 0.35 -8.32 2.26
C CYS A 33 1.60 -8.90 2.92
N ASN A 34 2.72 -8.19 2.80
CA ASN A 34 3.92 -8.61 3.51
C ASN A 34 4.16 -7.72 4.73
N GLN A 35 5.13 -8.12 5.56
CA GLN A 35 5.45 -7.41 6.79
C GLN A 35 5.97 -5.99 6.52
N ARG A 36 6.68 -5.79 5.41
CA ARG A 36 7.19 -4.48 5.02
C ARG A 36 6.07 -3.46 4.84
N TYR A 37 4.91 -3.90 4.34
CA TYR A 37 3.75 -3.04 4.17
C TYR A 37 3.28 -2.49 5.52
N GLN A 38 3.17 -3.36 6.52
CA GLN A 38 2.78 -2.93 7.86
C GLN A 38 3.82 -1.99 8.46
N GLU A 39 5.10 -2.33 8.34
CA GLU A 39 6.20 -1.53 8.90
C GLU A 39 6.30 -0.16 8.23
N LEU A 40 6.19 -0.12 6.91
CA LEU A 40 6.35 1.12 6.16
C LEU A 40 5.33 2.17 6.58
N PHE A 41 4.08 1.76 6.75
CA PHE A 41 2.98 2.67 7.08
C PHE A 41 2.58 2.65 8.54
N GLY A 42 3.20 1.79 9.36
CA GLY A 42 2.84 1.70 10.77
C GLY A 42 1.41 1.29 11.02
N LEU A 43 0.92 0.32 10.23
CA LEU A 43 -0.48 -0.08 10.29
C LEU A 43 -0.74 -1.00 11.48
N PRO A 44 -1.91 -0.86 12.15
CA PRO A 44 -2.29 -1.81 13.20
C PRO A 44 -2.59 -3.18 12.59
N ASP A 45 -2.52 -4.21 13.41
CA ASP A 45 -2.71 -5.59 12.98
C ASP A 45 -4.06 -5.80 12.27
N ALA A 46 -5.09 -5.11 12.71
CA ALA A 46 -6.43 -5.23 12.11
C ALA A 46 -6.44 -4.83 10.63
N LEU A 47 -5.56 -3.93 10.21
CA LEU A 47 -5.52 -3.45 8.82
C LEU A 47 -4.59 -4.27 7.94
N VAL A 48 -3.86 -5.25 8.49
CA VAL A 48 -3.01 -6.14 7.70
C VAL A 48 -3.50 -7.58 7.76
N THR A 49 -4.69 -7.78 8.27
CA THR A 49 -5.36 -9.08 8.33
C THR A 49 -6.21 -9.27 7.07
N PRO A 50 -6.22 -10.47 6.46
CA PRO A 50 -7.08 -10.72 5.31
C PRO A 50 -8.53 -10.31 5.57
N GLY A 51 -9.13 -9.63 4.62
CA GLY A 51 -10.48 -9.08 4.74
C GLY A 51 -10.53 -7.62 5.17
N ALA A 52 -9.39 -7.03 5.58
CA ALA A 52 -9.33 -5.62 5.95
C ALA A 52 -9.76 -4.74 4.78
N SER A 53 -10.54 -3.70 5.07
CA SER A 53 -11.08 -2.81 4.06
C SER A 53 -10.01 -1.81 3.58
N PHE A 54 -9.89 -1.65 2.27
CA PHE A 54 -9.05 -0.61 1.68
C PHE A 54 -9.49 0.77 2.17
N GLU A 55 -10.80 1.01 2.21
CA GLU A 55 -11.33 2.30 2.68
C GLU A 55 -10.91 2.59 4.12
N GLU A 56 -10.99 1.59 5.00
CA GLU A 56 -10.57 1.77 6.40
C GLU A 56 -9.08 2.05 6.52
N THR A 57 -8.27 1.40 5.69
CA THR A 57 -6.83 1.64 5.66
C THR A 57 -6.53 3.08 5.22
N ILE A 58 -7.17 3.53 4.16
CA ILE A 58 -7.00 4.90 3.68
C ILE A 58 -7.48 5.91 4.72
N ARG A 59 -8.61 5.62 5.39
CA ARG A 59 -9.12 6.51 6.44
C ARG A 59 -8.12 6.63 7.60
N PHE A 60 -7.54 5.52 8.02
CA PHE A 60 -6.51 5.53 9.05
C PHE A 60 -5.34 6.43 8.64
N LEU A 61 -4.86 6.30 7.40
CA LEU A 61 -3.74 7.08 6.91
C LEU A 61 -4.09 8.57 6.78
N VAL A 62 -5.28 8.87 6.26
CA VAL A 62 -5.76 10.26 6.14
C VAL A 62 -5.85 10.92 7.52
N GLU A 63 -6.46 10.24 8.48
CA GLU A 63 -6.69 10.79 9.81
C GLU A 63 -5.40 11.04 10.59
N ARG A 64 -4.36 10.24 10.35
CA ARG A 64 -3.08 10.46 11.03
C ARG A 64 -2.17 11.44 10.28
N GLY A 65 -2.64 12.01 9.16
CA GLY A 65 -1.89 13.03 8.43
C GLY A 65 -0.91 12.50 7.40
N GLU A 66 -1.00 11.24 6.99
CA GLU A 66 -0.09 10.65 6.01
C GLU A 66 -0.06 11.44 4.68
N TYR A 67 -1.18 12.03 4.31
CA TYR A 67 -1.32 12.83 3.09
C TYR A 67 -1.36 14.33 3.36
N GLY A 68 -0.91 14.75 4.55
CA GLY A 68 -1.00 16.14 4.98
C GLY A 68 -2.36 16.47 5.55
N ASP A 69 -2.59 17.76 5.81
CA ASP A 69 -3.87 18.22 6.32
C ASP A 69 -4.94 18.13 5.25
N GLN A 70 -6.06 17.50 5.58
CA GLN A 70 -7.18 17.36 4.66
C GLN A 70 -8.38 18.10 5.27
N PRO A 71 -8.81 19.21 4.65
CA PRO A 71 -9.99 19.97 5.18
C PRO A 71 -11.24 19.12 5.25
N ASP A 72 -11.39 18.16 4.35
CA ASP A 72 -12.52 17.22 4.32
C ASP A 72 -11.97 15.80 4.26
N PRO A 73 -11.74 15.15 5.43
CA PRO A 73 -11.19 13.79 5.45
C PRO A 73 -12.03 12.77 4.68
N ASP A 74 -13.37 12.88 4.77
CA ASP A 74 -14.24 11.95 4.05
C ASP A 74 -14.07 12.06 2.55
N HIS A 75 -13.97 13.28 2.03
CA HIS A 75 -13.71 13.50 0.61
C HIS A 75 -12.36 12.94 0.19
N ALA A 76 -11.33 13.15 1.01
CA ALA A 76 -9.99 12.64 0.74
C ALA A 76 -9.98 11.12 0.66
N VAL A 77 -10.71 10.44 1.55
CA VAL A 77 -10.85 8.99 1.54
C VAL A 77 -11.58 8.53 0.28
N GLN A 78 -12.72 9.13 -0.02
CA GLN A 78 -13.55 8.71 -1.16
C GLN A 78 -12.83 8.93 -2.50
N LEU A 79 -12.07 9.99 -2.62
CA LEU A 79 -11.29 10.24 -3.83
C LEU A 79 -10.31 9.09 -4.10
N ARG A 80 -9.62 8.63 -3.06
CA ARG A 80 -8.65 7.53 -3.20
C ARG A 80 -9.34 6.19 -3.46
N VAL A 81 -10.48 5.95 -2.83
CA VAL A 81 -11.29 4.74 -3.08
C VAL A 81 -11.76 4.73 -4.53
N GLN A 82 -12.27 5.85 -5.04
CA GLN A 82 -12.72 5.94 -6.42
C GLN A 82 -11.58 5.71 -7.41
N THR A 83 -10.40 6.26 -7.11
CA THR A 83 -9.22 6.02 -7.93
C THR A 83 -8.84 4.54 -7.96
N ALA A 84 -8.90 3.87 -6.82
CA ALA A 84 -8.62 2.43 -6.74
C ALA A 84 -9.65 1.61 -7.51
N LEU A 85 -10.93 1.98 -7.42
CA LEU A 85 -12.00 1.28 -8.13
C LEU A 85 -11.90 1.39 -9.65
N ALA A 86 -11.16 2.36 -10.16
CA ALA A 86 -10.91 2.47 -11.60
C ALA A 86 -10.00 1.37 -12.11
N PHE A 87 -9.23 0.71 -11.23
CA PHE A 87 -8.33 -0.40 -11.56
C PHE A 87 -7.42 -0.10 -12.76
N GLN A 88 -6.86 1.12 -12.78
CA GLN A 88 -5.93 1.53 -13.83
C GLN A 88 -4.50 1.44 -13.33
N PRO A 89 -3.57 0.89 -14.13
CA PRO A 89 -2.16 0.87 -13.73
C PRO A 89 -1.67 2.29 -13.47
N HIS A 90 -0.84 2.45 -12.43
CA HIS A 90 -0.28 3.75 -12.15
C HIS A 90 1.07 3.63 -11.45
N TYR A 91 1.84 4.69 -11.55
CA TYR A 91 3.08 4.88 -10.81
C TYR A 91 3.10 6.31 -10.31
N MET A 92 3.49 6.49 -9.04
CA MET A 92 3.65 7.83 -8.48
C MET A 92 4.76 7.83 -7.45
N GLU A 93 5.34 8.99 -7.24
CA GLU A 93 6.32 9.23 -6.19
C GLU A 93 5.79 10.36 -5.32
N ARG A 94 5.96 10.22 -4.01
CA ARG A 94 5.56 11.30 -3.11
C ARG A 94 6.48 11.35 -1.90
N ARG A 95 6.61 12.56 -1.36
CA ARG A 95 7.32 12.78 -0.11
C ARG A 95 6.33 12.61 1.04
N ARG A 96 6.72 11.79 2.01
CA ARG A 96 5.88 11.54 3.18
C ARG A 96 6.11 12.64 4.23
N PRO A 97 5.16 12.85 5.16
CA PRO A 97 5.34 13.83 6.24
C PRO A 97 6.61 13.65 7.05
N ASN A 98 7.12 12.40 7.16
CA ASN A 98 8.38 12.13 7.88
C ASN A 98 9.62 12.50 7.07
N GLY A 99 9.46 13.10 5.88
CA GLY A 99 10.57 13.49 5.03
C GLY A 99 11.08 12.43 4.09
N ARG A 100 10.65 11.20 4.25
CA ARG A 100 11.07 10.11 3.37
C ARG A 100 10.25 10.11 2.08
N TRP A 101 10.84 9.54 1.03
CA TRP A 101 10.18 9.43 -0.27
C TRP A 101 9.74 7.98 -0.50
N VAL A 102 8.58 7.83 -1.08
CA VAL A 102 8.03 6.51 -1.43
C VAL A 102 7.53 6.53 -2.87
N SER A 103 7.81 5.45 -3.61
CA SER A 103 7.14 5.21 -4.89
C SER A 103 6.02 4.20 -4.68
N VAL A 104 4.95 4.36 -5.43
CA VAL A 104 3.81 3.45 -5.42
C VAL A 104 3.57 3.01 -6.85
N GLU A 105 3.64 1.71 -7.08
CA GLU A 105 3.34 1.13 -8.38
C GLU A 105 2.16 0.19 -8.20
N GLY A 106 1.09 0.41 -8.94
CA GLY A 106 -0.12 -0.39 -8.82
C GLY A 106 -0.58 -0.91 -10.16
N ALA A 107 -1.16 -2.10 -10.14
CA ALA A 107 -1.67 -2.75 -11.35
C ALA A 107 -2.84 -3.67 -11.02
N PRO A 108 -3.83 -3.77 -11.94
CA PRO A 108 -4.90 -4.75 -11.77
C PRO A 108 -4.40 -6.17 -12.06
N LEU A 109 -5.04 -7.14 -11.43
CA LEU A 109 -4.75 -8.56 -11.65
C LEU A 109 -5.79 -9.16 -12.60
N GLN A 110 -5.38 -10.15 -13.41
CA GLN A 110 -6.27 -10.78 -14.37
C GLN A 110 -7.48 -11.45 -13.72
N GLN A 111 -7.29 -12.01 -12.54
CA GLN A 111 -8.35 -12.69 -11.80
C GLN A 111 -9.30 -11.73 -11.09
N GLY A 112 -9.07 -10.43 -11.23
CA GLY A 112 -9.71 -9.42 -10.41
C GLY A 112 -8.85 -9.05 -9.22
N GLY A 113 -8.96 -7.83 -8.77
CA GLY A 113 -8.15 -7.35 -7.66
C GLY A 113 -7.02 -6.44 -8.10
N TRP A 114 -6.21 -6.06 -7.15
CA TRP A 114 -5.23 -4.99 -7.32
C TRP A 114 -3.99 -5.26 -6.51
N VAL A 115 -2.81 -5.16 -7.13
CA VAL A 115 -1.53 -5.24 -6.42
C VAL A 115 -0.87 -3.88 -6.37
N SER A 116 -0.35 -3.51 -5.20
CA SER A 116 0.46 -2.30 -5.01
C SER A 116 1.81 -2.67 -4.44
N VAL A 117 2.85 -2.07 -5.00
CA VAL A 117 4.23 -2.22 -4.53
C VAL A 117 4.73 -0.84 -4.12
N TYR A 118 5.25 -0.76 -2.90
CA TYR A 118 5.74 0.49 -2.31
C TYR A 118 7.23 0.36 -2.08
N THR A 119 8.00 1.34 -2.56
CA THR A 119 9.46 1.33 -2.40
C THR A 119 9.91 2.62 -1.74
N ASP A 120 10.73 2.51 -0.69
CA ASP A 120 11.38 3.68 -0.11
C ASP A 120 12.51 4.10 -1.04
N ILE A 121 12.36 5.26 -1.67
CA ILE A 121 13.30 5.78 -2.66
C ILE A 121 14.05 7.00 -2.15
N THR A 122 14.13 7.17 -0.82
CA THR A 122 14.75 8.34 -0.21
C THR A 122 16.20 8.51 -0.65
N GLU A 123 17.00 7.45 -0.62
CA GLU A 123 18.40 7.52 -1.02
C GLU A 123 18.56 7.89 -2.49
N ILE A 124 17.71 7.33 -3.35
CA ILE A 124 17.72 7.63 -4.78
C ILE A 124 17.45 9.11 -5.00
N LYS A 125 16.48 9.67 -4.28
CA LYS A 125 16.15 11.09 -4.39
C LYS A 125 17.29 11.99 -3.90
N LEU A 126 17.95 11.61 -2.81
CA LEU A 126 19.09 12.37 -2.30
C LEU A 126 20.25 12.35 -3.29
N GLN A 127 20.52 11.20 -3.92
CA GLN A 127 21.57 11.10 -4.94
C GLN A 127 21.25 11.95 -6.16
N GLU A 128 19.99 11.97 -6.60
CA GLU A 128 19.56 12.84 -7.70
C GLU A 128 19.83 14.31 -7.39
N GLU A 129 19.57 14.76 -6.16
CA GLU A 129 19.83 16.14 -5.75
C GLU A 129 21.32 16.46 -5.74
N LEU A 130 22.15 15.50 -5.31
CA LEU A 130 23.60 15.71 -5.27
C LEU A 130 24.22 15.80 -6.67
N LEU A 131 23.57 15.23 -7.69
CA LEU A 131 24.07 15.27 -9.06
C LEU A 131 23.64 16.50 -9.83
N ARG A 132 22.79 17.33 -9.27
CA ARG A 132 22.40 18.61 -9.88
C ARG A 132 23.42 19.71 -9.54
#